data_1457e7dea8754c481e51e1407f69de7d
#
_entry.id   1457e7dea8754c481e51e1407f69de7d
#
_cell.length_a   1.000
_cell.length_b   1.000
_cell.length_c   1.000
_cell.angle_alpha   90.00
_cell.angle_beta   90.00
_cell.angle_gamma   90.00
#
_symmetry.space_group_name_H-M   'P 1'
#
loop_
_entity.id
_entity.type
_entity.pdbx_description
1 polymer ?
#
loop_
_entity_poly.entity_id
_entity_poly.type
_entity_poly.pdbx_seq_one_letter_code
_entity_poly.pdbx_strand_id
1 'polypeptide(L)' 'MRPGQKGKIVGFTDDSPVVRRLLELGLVPGRSVNFLRNAPFRDPMEIQVGHSCLSLRHAEAALVAVELED' A
#
# COMPACT_ATOMS: atom_id res chain seq x y z
N MET A 1 5.81 -1.87 -7.47
CA MET A 1 4.58 -2.32 -8.14
C MET A 1 4.37 -1.52 -9.42
N ARG A 2 3.71 -2.10 -10.37
CA ARG A 2 3.35 -1.44 -11.63
C ARG A 2 1.85 -1.22 -11.66
N PRO A 3 1.34 -0.23 -12.39
CA PRO A 3 -0.10 -0.04 -12.53
C PRO A 3 -0.79 -1.33 -12.98
N GLY A 4 -1.89 -1.67 -12.33
CA GLY A 4 -2.63 -2.89 -12.60
C GLY A 4 -2.16 -4.11 -11.83
N GLN A 5 -1.04 -4.04 -11.13
CA GLN A 5 -0.58 -5.15 -10.30
C GLN A 5 -1.40 -5.26 -9.03
N LYS A 6 -1.57 -6.49 -8.58
CA LYS A 6 -2.25 -6.80 -7.33
C LYS A 6 -1.25 -7.42 -6.36
N GLY A 7 -1.48 -7.19 -5.09
CA GLY A 7 -0.68 -7.80 -4.05
C GLY A 7 -1.49 -8.04 -2.82
N LYS A 8 -0.92 -8.81 -1.91
CA LYS A 8 -1.52 -9.11 -0.62
C LYS A 8 -0.59 -8.62 0.47
N ILE A 9 -1.13 -7.87 1.40
CA ILE A 9 -0.33 -7.36 2.52
C ILE A 9 0.02 -8.53 3.43
N VAL A 10 1.32 -8.73 3.68
CA VAL A 10 1.78 -9.81 4.55
C VAL A 10 2.33 -9.28 5.88
N GLY A 11 2.59 -7.99 5.97
CA GLY A 11 3.06 -7.39 7.21
C GLY A 11 3.68 -6.04 7.00
N PHE A 12 4.45 -5.60 7.98
CA PHE A 12 5.16 -4.32 7.96
C PHE A 12 6.61 -4.54 8.39
N THR A 13 7.48 -3.61 7.98
CA THR A 13 8.90 -3.73 8.26
C THR A 13 9.27 -3.21 9.66
N ASP A 14 8.41 -2.39 10.28
CA ASP A 14 8.65 -1.89 11.63
C ASP A 14 7.33 -1.68 12.37
N ASP A 15 7.39 -1.08 13.57
CA ASP A 15 6.22 -0.79 14.41
C ASP A 15 6.24 0.68 14.80
N SER A 16 6.25 1.54 13.79
CA SER A 16 6.28 2.99 13.96
C SER A 16 4.87 3.58 14.04
N PRO A 17 4.71 4.84 14.47
CA PRO A 17 3.42 5.52 14.39
C PRO A 17 2.87 5.59 12.98
N VAL A 18 3.73 5.63 11.95
CA VAL A 18 3.29 5.62 10.56
C VAL A 18 2.60 4.31 10.25
N VAL A 19 3.17 3.17 10.67
CA VAL A 19 2.57 1.86 10.46
C VAL A 19 1.21 1.78 11.14
N ARG A 20 1.09 2.31 12.34
CA ARG A 20 -0.20 2.31 13.05
C ARG A 20 -1.25 3.09 12.29
N ARG A 21 -0.87 4.22 11.70
CA ARG A 21 -1.77 5.02 10.88
C ARG A 21 -2.21 4.23 9.64
N LEU A 22 -1.28 3.53 9.00
CA LEU A 22 -1.60 2.72 7.83
C LEU A 22 -2.57 1.60 8.18
N LEU A 23 -2.41 0.96 9.34
CA LEU A 23 -3.35 -0.04 9.83
C LEU A 23 -4.75 0.54 10.02
N GLU A 24 -4.84 1.75 10.57
CA GLU A 24 -6.11 2.42 10.75
C GLU A 24 -6.79 2.76 9.43
N LEU A 25 -6.00 2.99 8.38
CA LEU A 25 -6.52 3.24 7.04
C LEU A 25 -7.00 1.97 6.34
N GLY A 26 -6.79 0.80 6.95
CA GLY A 26 -7.25 -0.45 6.39
C GLY A 26 -6.16 -1.31 5.75
N LEU A 27 -4.89 -0.90 5.84
CA LEU A 27 -3.78 -1.68 5.29
C LEU A 27 -3.37 -2.77 6.28
N VAL A 28 -4.24 -3.77 6.43
CA VAL A 28 -4.03 -4.84 7.40
C VAL A 28 -3.51 -6.10 6.71
N PRO A 29 -2.68 -6.91 7.40
CA PRO A 29 -2.20 -8.16 6.83
C PRO A 29 -3.35 -9.05 6.37
N GLY A 30 -3.17 -9.68 5.22
CA GLY A 30 -4.18 -10.52 4.61
C GLY A 30 -5.07 -9.81 3.61
N ARG A 31 -5.04 -8.47 3.59
CA ARG A 31 -5.87 -7.70 2.67
C ARG A 31 -5.19 -7.54 1.31
N SER A 32 -5.98 -7.60 0.25
CA SER A 32 -5.48 -7.39 -1.11
C SER A 32 -5.45 -5.91 -1.43
N VAL A 33 -4.44 -5.51 -2.19
CA VAL A 33 -4.29 -4.14 -2.68
C VAL A 33 -4.08 -4.15 -4.18
N ASN A 34 -4.62 -3.14 -4.85
CA ASN A 34 -4.37 -2.90 -6.27
C ASN A 34 -3.57 -1.62 -6.42
N PHE A 35 -2.47 -1.70 -7.16
CA PHE A 35 -1.72 -0.50 -7.49
C PHE A 35 -2.39 0.18 -8.68
N LEU A 36 -2.83 1.42 -8.53
CA LEU A 36 -3.55 2.15 -9.55
C LEU A 36 -2.62 2.97 -10.42
N ARG A 37 -1.85 3.87 -9.81
CA ARG A 37 -0.95 4.75 -10.56
C ARG A 37 -0.03 5.52 -9.62
N ASN A 38 1.01 6.13 -10.21
CA ASN A 38 1.82 7.14 -9.55
C ASN A 38 1.29 8.52 -9.89
N ALA A 39 1.47 9.48 -8.99
CA ALA A 39 1.27 10.89 -9.30
C ALA A 39 2.33 11.34 -10.31
N PRO A 40 2.20 12.55 -10.92
CA PRO A 40 3.11 13.01 -11.98
C PRO A 40 4.59 12.91 -11.66
N PHE A 41 4.99 13.03 -10.41
CA PHE A 41 6.39 12.89 -9.99
C PHE A 41 6.63 11.58 -9.26
N ARG A 42 5.78 10.58 -9.49
CA ARG A 42 5.84 9.25 -8.88
C ARG A 42 5.62 9.23 -7.38
N ASP A 43 5.24 10.34 -6.78
CA ASP A 43 4.93 10.41 -5.37
C ASP A 43 3.84 11.45 -5.13
N PRO A 44 2.74 11.11 -4.48
CA PRO A 44 2.42 9.79 -3.91
C PRO A 44 1.95 8.76 -4.94
N MET A 45 1.96 7.51 -4.55
CA MET A 45 1.32 6.45 -5.34
C MET A 45 -0.12 6.29 -4.90
N GLU A 46 -0.99 5.89 -5.83
CA GLU A 46 -2.39 5.61 -5.52
C GLU A 46 -2.63 4.11 -5.53
N ILE A 47 -3.29 3.63 -4.50
CA ILE A 47 -3.64 2.22 -4.37
C ILE A 47 -5.12 2.08 -4.03
N GLN A 48 -5.67 0.93 -4.34
CA GLN A 48 -7.04 0.57 -3.96
C GLN A 48 -6.99 -0.52 -2.91
N VAL A 49 -7.68 -0.30 -1.80
CA VAL A 49 -7.79 -1.26 -0.70
C VAL A 49 -9.27 -1.45 -0.44
N GLY A 50 -9.80 -2.64 -0.77
CA GLY A 50 -11.24 -2.86 -0.70
C GLY A 50 -11.95 -1.93 -1.67
N HIS A 51 -12.87 -1.12 -1.17
CA HIS A 51 -13.61 -0.14 -1.97
C HIS A 51 -13.03 1.28 -1.85
N SER A 52 -11.91 1.42 -1.16
CA SER A 52 -11.30 2.73 -0.91
C SER A 52 -10.06 2.93 -1.75
N CYS A 53 -9.84 4.17 -2.18
CA CYS A 53 -8.59 4.56 -2.85
C CYS A 53 -7.78 5.39 -1.87
N LEU A 54 -6.51 5.06 -1.74
CA LEU A 54 -5.59 5.72 -0.81
C LEU A 54 -4.38 6.23 -1.56
N SER A 55 -3.86 7.38 -1.10
CA SER A 55 -2.59 7.91 -1.57
C SER A 55 -1.53 7.65 -0.52
N LEU A 56 -0.44 7.02 -0.92
CA LEU A 56 0.68 6.73 -0.03
C LEU A 56 1.96 7.35 -0.58
N ARG A 57 2.73 7.98 0.28
CA ARG A 57 4.08 8.37 -0.06
C ARG A 57 4.92 7.11 -0.25
N HIS A 58 5.90 7.14 -1.15
CA HIS A 58 6.75 5.98 -1.37
C HIS A 58 7.49 5.57 -0.08
N ALA A 59 7.87 6.53 0.75
CA ALA A 59 8.49 6.24 2.04
C ALA A 59 7.54 5.46 2.96
N GLU A 60 6.24 5.74 2.91
CA GLU A 60 5.24 5.01 3.68
C GLU A 60 5.01 3.62 3.09
N ALA A 61 4.91 3.56 1.77
CA ALA A 61 4.69 2.29 1.08
C ALA A 61 5.86 1.31 1.29
N ALA A 62 7.07 1.82 1.46
CA ALA A 62 8.24 1.00 1.70
C ALA A 62 8.17 0.24 3.04
N LEU A 63 7.31 0.68 3.96
CA LEU A 63 7.13 0.00 5.25
C LEU A 63 6.15 -1.16 5.16
N VAL A 64 5.44 -1.29 4.05
CA VAL A 64 4.43 -2.34 3.85
C VAL A 64 5.04 -3.49 3.06
N ALA A 65 5.02 -4.67 3.66
CA ALA A 65 5.47 -5.87 2.98
C ALA A 65 4.31 -6.45 2.20
N VAL A 66 4.48 -6.61 0.91
CA VAL A 66 3.44 -7.07 0.00
C VAL A 66 3.96 -8.25 -0.81
N GLU A 67 3.13 -9.28 -0.91
CA GLU A 67 3.40 -10.41 -1.79
C GLU A 67 2.60 -10.17 -3.08
N LEU A 68 3.32 -10.04 -4.21
CA LEU A 68 2.67 -9.76 -5.48
C LEU A 68 1.90 -10.97 -5.98
N GLU A 69 0.71 -10.72 -6.49
CA GLU A 69 -0.13 -11.74 -7.11
C GLU A 69 -0.02 -11.61 -8.63
N ASP A 70 0.07 -12.74 -9.28
CA ASP A 70 0.10 -12.78 -10.74
C ASP A 70 -1.30 -12.79 -11.32
#